data_81f8d2cd367ff7bf58070172bb7176bb
#
_entry.id   81f8d2cd367ff7bf58070172bb7176bb
#
_cell.length_a   1.000
_cell.length_b   1.000
_cell.length_c   1.000
_cell.angle_alpha   90.00
_cell.angle_beta   90.00
_cell.angle_gamma   90.00
#
_symmetry.space_group_name_H-M   'P 1'
#
loop_
_entity.id
_entity.type
_entity.pdbx_description
1 polymer ?
#
loop_
_entity_poly.entity_id
_entity_poly.type
_entity_poly.pdbx_seq_one_letter_code
_entity_poly.pdbx_strand_id
1 'polypeptide(L)'
;CFDHNYFASDFHIEMFGKVFSNAGNHIGLTPEAKNKKIVRSGWPMEYLSDTLKPYSGVEKENIILFPHRIAPEKQPEIFKDLATALPEYKFIICQDQQLTKDEYHKLLAKSKMVFSANLQETLGISPYEGLLVGAMPLVPDRLSYTEMYDSDWKYPSEYTESWESYIKNKDALVSIIKSDIESYVDKLPKLIKLEQNLTKN
;
A
#
# COMPACT_ATOMS: atom_id res chain seq x y z
N CYS A 1 18.26 14.76 21.30
CA CYS A 1 18.64 14.29 19.95
C CYS A 1 19.25 12.90 20.06
N PHE A 2 18.82 11.97 19.20
CA PHE A 2 19.34 10.60 19.19
C PHE A 2 20.63 10.51 18.35
N ASP A 3 21.58 9.67 18.75
CA ASP A 3 22.84 9.49 18.02
C ASP A 3 22.64 8.65 16.75
N HIS A 4 21.65 7.76 16.75
CA HIS A 4 21.24 6.95 15.61
C HIS A 4 19.76 7.13 15.33
N ASN A 5 19.40 7.22 14.04
CA ASN A 5 18.03 7.35 13.58
C ASN A 5 17.77 6.22 12.59
N TYR A 6 16.77 5.39 12.86
CA TYR A 6 16.42 4.22 12.06
C TYR A 6 15.15 4.49 11.28
N PHE A 7 15.18 4.19 9.99
CA PHE A 7 14.04 4.38 9.07
C PHE A 7 13.79 3.11 8.28
N ALA A 8 12.53 2.82 8.01
CA ALA A 8 12.14 1.63 7.28
C ALA A 8 12.52 1.69 5.78
N SER A 9 12.56 2.89 5.18
CA SER A 9 12.75 3.06 3.74
C SER A 9 13.59 4.28 3.38
N ASP A 10 14.10 4.31 2.16
CA ASP A 10 14.82 5.45 1.62
C ASP A 10 13.90 6.66 1.44
N PHE A 11 12.62 6.44 1.12
CA PHE A 11 11.59 7.49 1.12
C PHE A 11 11.53 8.21 2.47
N HIS A 12 11.51 7.48 3.60
CA HIS A 12 11.49 8.11 4.92
C HIS A 12 12.78 8.86 5.23
N ILE A 13 13.93 8.34 4.81
CA ILE A 13 15.23 9.00 4.96
C ILE A 13 15.24 10.32 4.19
N GLU A 14 14.74 10.33 2.96
CA GLU A 14 14.66 11.53 2.13
C GLU A 14 13.72 12.58 2.75
N MET A 15 12.53 12.17 3.18
CA MET A 15 11.57 13.09 3.83
C MET A 15 12.13 13.66 5.12
N PHE A 16 12.76 12.84 5.96
CA PHE A 16 13.42 13.29 7.18
C PHE A 16 14.56 14.26 6.87
N GLY A 17 15.38 13.97 5.85
CA GLY A 17 16.47 14.84 5.41
C GLY A 17 15.97 16.24 4.99
N LYS A 18 14.84 16.32 4.29
CA LYS A 18 14.20 17.60 3.93
C LYS A 18 13.75 18.39 5.16
N VAL A 19 13.11 17.72 6.13
CA VAL A 19 12.70 18.35 7.40
C VAL A 19 13.91 18.82 8.20
N PHE A 20 14.97 18.01 8.27
CA PHE A 20 16.18 18.30 9.03
C PHE A 20 16.98 19.47 8.44
N SER A 21 17.08 19.55 7.11
CA SER A 21 17.74 20.67 6.43
C SER A 21 16.97 21.98 6.62
N ASN A 22 15.64 21.94 6.54
CA ASN A 22 14.79 23.10 6.77
C ASN A 22 14.83 23.56 8.24
N ALA A 23 14.79 22.61 9.20
CA ALA A 23 14.92 22.90 10.63
C ALA A 23 16.28 23.50 10.97
N GLY A 24 17.37 23.02 10.34
CA GLY A 24 18.72 23.53 10.53
C GLY A 24 18.88 25.02 10.20
N ASN A 25 18.09 25.51 9.24
CA ASN A 25 18.07 26.92 8.87
C ASN A 25 17.29 27.79 9.87
N HIS A 26 16.36 27.21 10.64
CA HIS A 26 15.49 27.94 11.58
C HIS A 26 15.87 27.79 13.05
N ILE A 27 16.52 26.69 13.44
CA ILE A 27 16.81 26.37 14.85
C ILE A 27 18.31 26.32 15.16
N GLY A 28 19.18 26.73 14.24
CA GLY A 28 20.63 26.80 14.49
C GLY A 28 21.21 25.47 14.98
N LEU A 29 20.87 24.35 14.32
CA LEU A 29 21.42 23.05 14.65
C LEU A 29 22.95 23.09 14.64
N THR A 30 23.55 22.67 15.75
CA THR A 30 25.00 22.60 15.91
C THR A 30 25.62 21.65 14.87
N PRO A 31 26.91 21.82 14.52
CA PRO A 31 27.65 20.89 13.65
C PRO A 31 27.52 19.42 14.08
N GLU A 32 27.43 19.17 15.39
CA GLU A 32 27.27 17.83 15.97
C GLU A 32 25.91 17.18 15.58
N ALA A 33 24.87 17.98 15.42
CA ALA A 33 23.57 17.48 14.95
C ALA A 33 23.61 17.02 13.48
N LYS A 34 24.58 17.51 12.68
CA LYS A 34 24.78 17.12 11.27
C LYS A 34 25.47 15.77 11.10
N ASN A 35 26.15 15.27 12.16
CA ASN A 35 26.91 14.01 12.11
C ASN A 35 26.13 12.80 12.63
N LYS A 36 24.80 12.89 12.74
CA LYS A 36 23.98 11.80 13.26
C LYS A 36 23.87 10.68 12.24
N LYS A 37 24.04 9.46 12.70
CA LYS A 37 23.95 8.29 11.87
C LYS A 37 22.49 8.03 11.48
N ILE A 38 22.24 7.99 10.19
CA ILE A 38 20.97 7.56 9.60
C ILE A 38 21.16 6.13 9.14
N VAL A 39 20.27 5.24 9.55
CA VAL A 39 20.35 3.81 9.26
C VAL A 39 19.02 3.38 8.65
N ARG A 40 19.08 2.75 7.48
CA ARG A 40 17.93 2.04 6.90
C ARG A 40 17.80 0.69 7.62
N SER A 41 16.67 0.49 8.30
CA SER A 41 16.38 -0.76 9.04
C SER A 41 15.64 -1.80 8.19
N GLY A 42 15.09 -1.40 7.03
CA GLY A 42 14.19 -2.24 6.25
C GLY A 42 12.78 -2.30 6.84
N TRP A 43 12.00 -3.25 6.35
CA TRP A 43 10.59 -3.46 6.69
C TRP A 43 10.48 -4.59 7.71
N PRO A 44 10.30 -4.34 9.01
CA PRO A 44 10.23 -5.39 10.04
C PRO A 44 8.85 -6.07 10.01
N MET A 45 8.51 -6.74 8.92
CA MET A 45 7.20 -7.34 8.66
C MET A 45 7.24 -8.86 8.49
N GLU A 46 8.37 -9.53 8.76
CA GLU A 46 8.56 -10.98 8.55
C GLU A 46 7.53 -11.81 9.33
N TYR A 47 7.14 -11.37 10.53
CA TYR A 47 6.14 -12.03 11.36
C TYR A 47 4.76 -12.15 10.69
N LEU A 48 4.46 -11.30 9.72
CA LEU A 48 3.19 -11.34 8.98
C LEU A 48 3.08 -12.59 8.10
N SER A 49 4.19 -13.06 7.54
CA SER A 49 4.22 -14.29 6.75
C SER A 49 3.75 -15.49 7.57
N ASP A 50 4.25 -15.66 8.78
CA ASP A 50 3.82 -16.74 9.68
C ASP A 50 2.37 -16.56 10.12
N THR A 51 1.97 -15.32 10.41
CA THR A 51 0.59 -14.98 10.82
C THR A 51 -0.43 -15.30 9.73
N LEU A 52 -0.11 -15.04 8.46
CA LEU A 52 -1.03 -15.16 7.33
C LEU A 52 -0.96 -16.51 6.62
N LYS A 53 0.09 -17.29 6.82
CA LYS A 53 0.25 -18.64 6.25
C LYS A 53 -0.97 -19.55 6.40
N PRO A 54 -1.70 -19.59 7.55
CA PRO A 54 -2.90 -20.41 7.68
C PRO A 54 -4.05 -20.04 6.74
N TYR A 55 -4.04 -18.84 6.18
CA TYR A 55 -5.07 -18.32 5.29
C TYR A 55 -4.70 -18.41 3.80
N SER A 56 -3.49 -18.85 3.46
CA SER A 56 -3.04 -18.99 2.07
C SER A 56 -3.72 -20.15 1.35
N GLY A 57 -3.72 -20.11 0.01
CA GLY A 57 -4.28 -21.20 -0.82
C GLY A 57 -5.82 -21.24 -0.91
N VAL A 58 -6.50 -20.20 -0.45
CA VAL A 58 -7.96 -20.06 -0.56
C VAL A 58 -8.33 -19.65 -1.98
N GLU A 59 -9.42 -20.21 -2.51
CA GLU A 59 -10.00 -19.81 -3.79
C GLU A 59 -10.38 -18.33 -3.80
N LYS A 60 -10.00 -17.64 -4.86
CA LYS A 60 -10.20 -16.19 -4.98
C LYS A 60 -11.57 -15.84 -5.57
N GLU A 61 -12.22 -14.90 -4.93
CA GLU A 61 -13.45 -14.26 -5.40
C GLU A 61 -13.13 -12.91 -6.05
N ASN A 62 -14.00 -12.40 -6.92
CA ASN A 62 -13.87 -11.06 -7.52
C ASN A 62 -14.14 -9.95 -6.49
N ILE A 63 -13.37 -9.97 -5.41
CA ILE A 63 -13.44 -9.01 -4.31
C ILE A 63 -12.27 -8.04 -4.41
N ILE A 64 -12.57 -6.75 -4.28
CA ILE A 64 -11.61 -5.67 -4.13
C ILE A 64 -11.78 -5.10 -2.73
N LEU A 65 -10.69 -5.07 -1.96
CA LEU A 65 -10.72 -4.61 -0.56
C LEU A 65 -10.15 -3.20 -0.40
N PHE A 66 -10.78 -2.44 0.46
CA PHE A 66 -10.26 -1.24 1.08
C PHE A 66 -10.04 -1.51 2.58
N PRO A 67 -8.83 -1.95 2.98
CA PRO A 67 -8.54 -2.34 4.37
C PRO A 67 -8.12 -1.17 5.25
N HIS A 68 -8.07 0.04 4.70
CA HIS A 68 -7.63 1.23 5.40
C HIS A 68 -8.71 1.78 6.34
N ARG A 69 -8.27 2.55 7.35
CA ARG A 69 -9.21 3.35 8.15
C ARG A 69 -9.95 4.35 7.26
N ILE A 70 -11.18 4.69 7.64
CA ILE A 70 -11.95 5.74 6.97
C ILE A 70 -11.42 7.09 7.44
N ALA A 71 -10.57 7.71 6.63
CA ALA A 71 -9.95 9.00 6.91
C ALA A 71 -9.69 9.74 5.58
N PRO A 72 -9.72 11.08 5.56
CA PRO A 72 -9.59 11.87 4.33
C PRO A 72 -8.33 11.53 3.52
N GLU A 73 -7.20 11.30 4.18
CA GLU A 73 -5.94 10.94 3.52
C GLU A 73 -5.92 9.53 2.92
N LYS A 74 -6.94 8.72 3.18
CA LYS A 74 -7.13 7.38 2.59
C LYS A 74 -8.09 7.40 1.40
N GLN A 75 -8.80 8.50 1.20
CA GLN A 75 -9.69 8.75 0.05
C GLN A 75 -10.76 7.65 -0.16
N PRO A 76 -11.54 7.27 0.86
CA PRO A 76 -12.56 6.22 0.72
C PRO A 76 -13.66 6.56 -0.29
N GLU A 77 -13.87 7.83 -0.60
CA GLU A 77 -14.82 8.30 -1.62
C GLU A 77 -14.43 7.83 -3.02
N ILE A 78 -13.14 7.78 -3.35
CA ILE A 78 -12.65 7.23 -4.62
C ILE A 78 -13.02 5.74 -4.72
N PHE A 79 -12.80 4.98 -3.66
CA PHE A 79 -13.15 3.56 -3.64
C PHE A 79 -14.65 3.32 -3.79
N LYS A 80 -15.49 4.14 -3.15
CA LYS A 80 -16.95 4.06 -3.27
C LYS A 80 -17.43 4.40 -4.69
N ASP A 81 -16.81 5.38 -5.32
CA ASP A 81 -17.17 5.77 -6.68
C ASP A 81 -16.72 4.72 -7.72
N LEU A 82 -15.55 4.10 -7.52
CA LEU A 82 -15.11 2.95 -8.33
C LEU A 82 -16.07 1.75 -8.21
N ALA A 83 -16.64 1.50 -7.02
CA ALA A 83 -17.64 0.47 -6.83
C ALA A 83 -18.90 0.70 -7.67
N THR A 84 -19.28 1.95 -7.91
CA THR A 84 -20.41 2.27 -8.79
C THR A 84 -20.08 2.08 -10.27
N ALA A 85 -18.83 2.23 -10.64
CA ALA A 85 -18.37 2.05 -12.03
C ALA A 85 -18.11 0.59 -12.41
N LEU A 86 -17.91 -0.28 -11.42
CA LEU A 86 -17.59 -1.71 -11.59
C LEU A 86 -18.53 -2.60 -10.77
N PRO A 87 -19.87 -2.57 -11.04
CA PRO A 87 -20.87 -3.27 -10.25
C PRO A 87 -20.76 -4.81 -10.33
N GLU A 88 -20.03 -5.34 -11.30
CA GLU A 88 -19.73 -6.77 -11.44
C GLU A 88 -18.73 -7.31 -10.41
N TYR A 89 -17.99 -6.42 -9.71
CA TYR A 89 -17.05 -6.78 -8.66
C TYR A 89 -17.56 -6.38 -7.29
N LYS A 90 -17.14 -7.14 -6.28
CA LYS A 90 -17.53 -6.86 -4.89
C LYS A 90 -16.50 -5.94 -4.23
N PHE A 91 -16.87 -4.69 -4.04
CA PHE A 91 -16.07 -3.70 -3.31
C PHE A 91 -16.43 -3.72 -1.83
N ILE A 92 -15.43 -3.89 -0.94
CA ILE A 92 -15.64 -3.98 0.52
C ILE A 92 -14.70 -3.03 1.24
N ILE A 93 -15.27 -2.13 2.04
CA ILE A 93 -14.54 -1.35 3.04
C ILE A 93 -14.52 -2.16 4.33
N CYS A 94 -13.34 -2.61 4.77
CA CYS A 94 -13.22 -3.51 5.92
C CYS A 94 -13.73 -2.88 7.22
N GLN A 95 -13.53 -1.57 7.41
CA GLN A 95 -13.97 -0.87 8.61
C GLN A 95 -15.49 -0.84 8.77
N ASP A 96 -16.26 -0.85 7.67
CA ASP A 96 -17.72 -0.89 7.71
C ASP A 96 -18.28 -2.27 8.14
N GLN A 97 -17.44 -3.31 8.12
CA GLN A 97 -17.85 -4.70 8.38
C GLN A 97 -17.68 -5.13 9.86
N GLN A 98 -17.06 -4.32 10.70
CA GLN A 98 -16.77 -4.64 12.12
C GLN A 98 -16.10 -6.02 12.32
N LEU A 99 -15.15 -6.37 11.44
CA LEU A 99 -14.50 -7.68 11.39
C LEU A 99 -13.59 -7.89 12.60
N THR A 100 -13.60 -9.10 13.13
CA THR A 100 -12.50 -9.61 13.96
C THR A 100 -11.24 -9.76 13.10
N LYS A 101 -10.07 -9.91 13.73
CA LYS A 101 -8.81 -10.10 13.01
C LYS A 101 -8.85 -11.37 12.14
N ASP A 102 -9.43 -12.45 12.63
CA ASP A 102 -9.58 -13.71 11.90
C ASP A 102 -10.50 -13.55 10.67
N GLU A 103 -11.65 -12.89 10.83
CA GLU A 103 -12.56 -12.59 9.71
C GLU A 103 -11.93 -11.67 8.67
N TYR A 104 -11.15 -10.68 9.10
CA TYR A 104 -10.39 -9.83 8.20
C TYR A 104 -9.38 -10.64 7.38
N HIS A 105 -8.59 -11.51 8.00
CA HIS A 105 -7.63 -12.35 7.29
C HIS A 105 -8.32 -13.33 6.32
N LYS A 106 -9.46 -13.92 6.70
CA LYS A 106 -10.26 -14.78 5.81
C LYS A 106 -10.80 -13.99 4.60
N LEU A 107 -11.29 -12.78 4.83
CA LEU A 107 -11.78 -11.91 3.76
C LEU A 107 -10.63 -11.50 2.83
N LEU A 108 -9.49 -11.13 3.38
CA LEU A 108 -8.29 -10.78 2.63
C LEU A 108 -7.81 -11.95 1.76
N ALA A 109 -7.81 -13.18 2.31
CA ALA A 109 -7.43 -14.39 1.59
C ALA A 109 -8.34 -14.70 0.39
N LYS A 110 -9.64 -14.39 0.49
CA LYS A 110 -10.60 -14.55 -0.62
C LYS A 110 -10.52 -13.47 -1.69
N SER A 111 -9.94 -12.33 -1.36
CA SER A 111 -9.92 -11.17 -2.25
C SER A 111 -8.88 -11.28 -3.34
N LYS A 112 -9.19 -10.84 -4.54
CA LYS A 112 -8.22 -10.75 -5.66
C LYS A 112 -7.35 -9.51 -5.57
N MET A 113 -7.85 -8.42 -4.97
CA MET A 113 -7.15 -7.14 -4.97
C MET A 113 -7.30 -6.41 -3.65
N VAL A 114 -6.22 -5.75 -3.22
CA VAL A 114 -6.21 -4.70 -2.21
C VAL A 114 -5.92 -3.37 -2.89
N PHE A 115 -6.88 -2.46 -2.81
CA PHE A 115 -6.78 -1.13 -3.42
C PHE A 115 -6.36 -0.07 -2.40
N SER A 116 -5.50 0.84 -2.82
CA SER A 116 -5.10 2.02 -2.06
C SER A 116 -5.11 3.26 -2.93
N ALA A 117 -5.64 4.37 -2.39
CA ALA A 117 -5.49 5.73 -2.93
C ALA A 117 -4.81 6.68 -1.92
N ASN A 118 -4.02 6.13 -1.01
CA ASN A 118 -3.47 6.83 0.15
C ASN A 118 -2.62 8.05 -0.24
N LEU A 119 -2.91 9.18 0.41
CA LEU A 119 -2.07 10.39 0.37
C LEU A 119 -1.02 10.39 1.49
N GLN A 120 -1.21 9.55 2.51
CA GLN A 120 -0.26 9.34 3.61
C GLN A 120 -0.15 7.86 3.94
N GLU A 121 1.06 7.34 3.93
CA GLU A 121 1.37 5.96 4.30
C GLU A 121 2.83 5.87 4.76
N THR A 122 3.09 4.99 5.71
CA THR A 122 4.44 4.73 6.22
C THR A 122 5.00 3.43 5.68
N LEU A 123 4.35 2.31 5.97
CA LEU A 123 4.82 0.97 5.59
C LEU A 123 3.92 0.27 4.57
N GLY A 124 2.67 0.70 4.40
CA GLY A 124 1.73 0.01 3.51
C GLY A 124 1.44 -1.43 3.94
N ILE A 125 1.19 -1.65 5.25
CA ILE A 125 1.02 -2.99 5.82
C ILE A 125 -0.12 -3.75 5.14
N SER A 126 -1.27 -3.11 4.93
CA SER A 126 -2.46 -3.81 4.40
C SER A 126 -2.31 -4.33 2.97
N PRO A 127 -1.74 -3.59 1.99
CA PRO A 127 -1.41 -4.17 0.69
C PRO A 127 -0.40 -5.31 0.77
N TYR A 128 0.56 -5.23 1.71
CA TYR A 128 1.54 -6.31 1.92
C TYR A 128 0.88 -7.55 2.55
N GLU A 129 -0.01 -7.40 3.54
CA GLU A 129 -0.81 -8.52 4.06
C GLU A 129 -1.63 -9.19 2.95
N GLY A 130 -2.22 -8.39 2.04
CA GLY A 130 -2.92 -8.89 0.86
C GLY A 130 -2.02 -9.75 -0.03
N LEU A 131 -0.81 -9.26 -0.32
CA LEU A 131 0.17 -9.98 -1.12
C LEU A 131 0.51 -11.36 -0.52
N LEU A 132 0.72 -11.44 0.80
CA LEU A 132 1.06 -12.68 1.51
C LEU A 132 -0.03 -13.76 1.43
N VAL A 133 -1.26 -13.39 1.13
CA VAL A 133 -2.38 -14.33 0.90
C VAL A 133 -2.82 -14.38 -0.56
N GLY A 134 -2.03 -13.82 -1.48
CA GLY A 134 -2.27 -13.85 -2.91
C GLY A 134 -3.26 -12.81 -3.44
N ALA A 135 -3.55 -11.74 -2.72
CA ALA A 135 -4.28 -10.59 -3.28
C ALA A 135 -3.30 -9.61 -3.94
N MET A 136 -3.62 -9.15 -5.14
CA MET A 136 -2.81 -8.16 -5.86
C MET A 136 -2.88 -6.81 -5.16
N PRO A 137 -1.76 -6.17 -4.81
CA PRO A 137 -1.76 -4.77 -4.43
C PRO A 137 -2.02 -3.91 -5.68
N LEU A 138 -2.93 -2.94 -5.59
CA LEU A 138 -3.05 -1.86 -6.57
C LEU A 138 -2.95 -0.53 -5.83
N VAL A 139 -1.81 0.11 -5.96
CA VAL A 139 -1.43 1.28 -5.14
C VAL A 139 -0.93 2.44 -6.03
N PRO A 140 -1.00 3.69 -5.57
CA PRO A 140 -0.45 4.81 -6.33
C PRO A 140 1.08 4.81 -6.31
N ASP A 141 1.72 5.25 -7.39
CA ASP A 141 3.18 5.38 -7.47
C ASP A 141 3.67 6.58 -6.67
N ARG A 142 3.55 6.48 -5.35
CA ARG A 142 3.98 7.49 -4.36
C ARG A 142 4.26 6.85 -3.02
N LEU A 143 4.84 7.63 -2.09
CA LEU A 143 5.16 7.23 -0.72
C LEU A 143 6.10 6.02 -0.69
N SER A 144 5.99 5.18 0.32
CA SER A 144 6.75 3.92 0.42
C SER A 144 6.44 2.91 -0.69
N TYR A 145 5.30 3.05 -1.36
CA TYR A 145 4.92 2.15 -2.45
C TYR A 145 5.87 2.19 -3.64
N THR A 146 6.56 3.32 -3.87
CA THR A 146 7.56 3.46 -4.94
C THR A 146 8.72 2.48 -4.79
N GLU A 147 9.08 2.14 -3.55
CA GLU A 147 10.16 1.20 -3.22
C GLU A 147 9.67 -0.24 -3.07
N MET A 148 8.43 -0.43 -2.60
CA MET A 148 7.88 -1.76 -2.31
C MET A 148 7.41 -2.49 -3.56
N TYR A 149 6.84 -1.79 -4.52
CA TYR A 149 6.14 -2.38 -5.65
C TYR A 149 6.74 -1.92 -6.98
N ASP A 150 6.85 -2.83 -7.94
CA ASP A 150 7.18 -2.49 -9.32
C ASP A 150 5.96 -1.92 -10.08
N SER A 151 6.17 -1.55 -11.34
CA SER A 151 5.14 -0.90 -12.16
C SER A 151 3.90 -1.77 -12.45
N ASP A 152 4.00 -3.10 -12.32
CA ASP A 152 2.86 -4.00 -12.54
C ASP A 152 1.76 -3.84 -11.47
N TRP A 153 2.09 -3.24 -10.31
CA TRP A 153 1.23 -3.14 -9.12
C TRP A 153 0.92 -1.70 -8.73
N LYS A 154 1.36 -0.76 -9.54
CA LYS A 154 1.18 0.67 -9.30
C LYS A 154 0.44 1.34 -10.44
N TYR A 155 -0.37 2.33 -10.09
CA TYR A 155 -0.93 3.27 -11.05
C TYR A 155 -0.30 4.66 -10.85
N PRO A 156 -0.32 5.56 -11.88
CA PRO A 156 0.27 6.89 -11.80
C PRO A 156 -0.25 7.69 -10.61
N SER A 157 0.64 8.31 -9.84
CA SER A 157 0.31 9.08 -8.63
C SER A 157 -0.76 10.13 -8.89
N GLU A 158 -0.67 10.82 -10.01
CA GLU A 158 -1.60 11.89 -10.42
C GLU A 158 -3.05 11.42 -10.60
N TYR A 159 -3.31 10.12 -10.74
CA TYR A 159 -4.69 9.63 -10.90
C TYR A 159 -5.55 9.82 -9.64
N THR A 160 -4.92 9.92 -8.47
CA THR A 160 -5.62 10.02 -7.19
C THR A 160 -4.99 11.05 -6.24
N GLU A 161 -4.34 12.09 -6.76
CA GLU A 161 -3.78 13.17 -5.92
C GLU A 161 -4.87 14.07 -5.31
N SER A 162 -6.00 14.20 -5.98
CA SER A 162 -7.20 14.89 -5.53
C SER A 162 -8.43 14.26 -6.15
N TRP A 163 -9.61 14.65 -5.65
CA TRP A 163 -10.88 14.23 -6.26
C TRP A 163 -11.01 14.68 -7.72
N GLU A 164 -10.61 15.91 -8.02
CA GLU A 164 -10.65 16.47 -9.39
C GLU A 164 -9.73 15.70 -10.33
N SER A 165 -8.56 15.33 -9.85
CA SER A 165 -7.60 14.52 -10.59
C SER A 165 -8.14 13.10 -10.85
N TYR A 166 -8.78 12.51 -9.84
CA TYR A 166 -9.43 11.22 -9.96
C TYR A 166 -10.54 11.23 -11.02
N ILE A 167 -11.42 12.22 -11.00
CA ILE A 167 -12.52 12.31 -11.99
C ILE A 167 -11.98 12.38 -13.43
N LYS A 168 -10.87 13.08 -13.65
CA LYS A 168 -10.22 13.16 -14.98
C LYS A 168 -9.63 11.82 -15.44
N ASN A 169 -9.18 10.99 -14.51
CA ASN A 169 -8.46 9.74 -14.78
C ASN A 169 -9.27 8.49 -14.43
N LYS A 170 -10.55 8.66 -14.04
CA LYS A 170 -11.41 7.55 -13.56
C LYS A 170 -11.46 6.40 -14.55
N ASP A 171 -11.69 6.67 -15.84
CA ASP A 171 -11.84 5.62 -16.86
C ASP A 171 -10.54 4.82 -17.03
N ALA A 172 -9.38 5.48 -16.93
CA ALA A 172 -8.09 4.81 -16.97
C ALA A 172 -7.91 3.89 -15.75
N LEU A 173 -8.24 4.36 -14.55
CA LEU A 173 -8.15 3.56 -13.33
C LEU A 173 -9.13 2.39 -13.33
N VAL A 174 -10.36 2.59 -13.79
CA VAL A 174 -11.37 1.55 -14.00
C VAL A 174 -10.84 0.47 -14.95
N SER A 175 -10.23 0.88 -16.07
CA SER A 175 -9.65 -0.04 -17.05
C SER A 175 -8.49 -0.87 -16.45
N ILE A 176 -7.64 -0.27 -15.63
CA ILE A 176 -6.57 -0.97 -14.92
C ILE A 176 -7.16 -2.03 -13.98
N ILE A 177 -8.11 -1.66 -13.11
CA ILE A 177 -8.74 -2.57 -12.16
C ILE A 177 -9.38 -3.75 -12.88
N LYS A 178 -10.13 -3.48 -13.94
CA LYS A 178 -10.81 -4.52 -14.73
C LYS A 178 -9.82 -5.48 -15.36
N SER A 179 -8.81 -4.96 -16.06
CA SER A 179 -7.75 -5.75 -16.68
C SER A 179 -7.01 -6.62 -15.66
N ASP A 180 -6.72 -6.09 -14.48
CA ASP A 180 -6.00 -6.81 -13.44
C ASP A 180 -6.82 -7.94 -12.83
N ILE A 181 -8.10 -7.70 -12.56
CA ILE A 181 -9.00 -8.75 -12.03
C ILE A 181 -9.24 -9.85 -13.08
N GLU A 182 -9.43 -9.50 -14.35
CA GLU A 182 -9.65 -10.44 -15.44
C GLU A 182 -8.39 -11.29 -15.73
N SER A 183 -7.19 -10.69 -15.66
CA SER A 183 -5.93 -11.36 -15.88
C SER A 183 -5.27 -11.91 -14.59
N TYR A 184 -6.02 -12.04 -13.51
CA TYR A 184 -5.51 -12.44 -12.20
C TYR A 184 -4.64 -13.71 -12.27
N VAL A 185 -5.11 -14.75 -12.96
CA VAL A 185 -4.39 -16.04 -13.06
C VAL A 185 -3.06 -15.86 -13.79
N ASP A 186 -3.02 -15.06 -14.84
CA ASP A 186 -1.80 -14.79 -15.62
C ASP A 186 -0.79 -13.97 -14.83
N LYS A 187 -1.26 -13.17 -13.86
CA LYS A 187 -0.42 -12.36 -12.97
C LYS A 187 0.15 -13.12 -11.76
N LEU A 188 -0.37 -14.31 -11.42
CA LEU A 188 0.08 -15.09 -10.26
C LEU A 188 1.60 -15.32 -10.21
N PRO A 189 2.30 -15.69 -11.29
CA PRO A 189 3.76 -15.90 -11.24
C PRO A 189 4.51 -14.63 -10.84
N LYS A 190 4.06 -13.45 -11.32
CA LYS A 190 4.64 -12.16 -10.96
C LYS A 190 4.35 -11.81 -9.50
N LEU A 191 3.14 -12.10 -9.03
CA LEU A 191 2.72 -11.86 -7.64
C LEU A 191 3.57 -12.67 -6.65
N ILE A 192 3.80 -13.95 -6.94
CA ILE A 192 4.68 -14.83 -6.15
C ILE A 192 6.12 -14.30 -6.13
N LYS A 193 6.63 -13.84 -7.27
CA LYS A 193 7.97 -13.25 -7.35
C LYS A 193 8.08 -11.98 -6.51
N LEU A 194 7.06 -11.11 -6.53
CA LEU A 194 7.00 -9.91 -5.70
C LEU A 194 7.04 -10.27 -4.22
N GLU A 195 6.21 -11.22 -3.79
CA GLU A 195 6.20 -11.71 -2.41
C GLU A 195 7.58 -12.17 -1.96
N GLN A 196 8.24 -13.04 -2.77
CA GLN A 196 9.59 -13.54 -2.49
C GLN A 196 10.64 -12.45 -2.39
N ASN A 197 10.51 -11.38 -3.17
CA ASN A 197 11.45 -10.25 -3.12
C ASN A 197 11.26 -9.42 -1.85
N LEU A 198 10.02 -9.16 -1.46
CA LEU A 198 9.72 -8.35 -0.27
C LEU A 198 9.99 -9.10 1.04
N THR A 199 9.83 -10.42 1.08
CA THR A 199 10.12 -11.23 2.28
C THR A 199 11.62 -11.45 2.51
N LYS A 200 12.49 -11.14 1.54
CA LYS A 200 13.96 -11.28 1.66
C LYS A 200 14.66 -9.98 2.06
N ASN A 201 13.99 -8.84 2.02
CA ASN A 201 14.51 -7.50 2.32
C ASN A 201 14.05 -7.00 3.69
#